data_eda038b60881cac73135c02ab5bdc768
#
_entry.id   eda038b60881cac73135c02ab5bdc768
#
_cell.length_a   1.000
_cell.length_b   1.000
_cell.length_c   1.000
_cell.angle_alpha   90.00
_cell.angle_beta   90.00
_cell.angle_gamma   90.00
#
_symmetry.space_group_name_H-M   'P 1'
#
loop_
_entity.id
_entity.type
_entity.pdbx_description
1 polymer ?
#
loop_
_entity_poly.entity_id
_entity_poly.type
_entity_poly.pdbx_seq_one_letter_code
_entity_poly.pdbx_strand_id
1 'polypeptide(L)'
;MSKEIKIGLIGAGWMGKAHTTAFHNARMIFGDDMPVFELVSDVSEDAVAKFAKNMGYNRYTTNWMDVVTDPEIDLVDVATPNCMHYEMAKAALEHGKHVFCEKPLSLSAEQSRELADLAKEKGVVNYCGFSNIMNPANQYVAELVKSGKLGKIMRVHATYDQDILLDPSVPIAWRHINKLAGSGALGDLGSHLLSVSQMIMGDMSEVLGVQSIVIPERPVKAGSTEMGKVENDDLITFLVKYENGAIGDFSSSRVATGRKNYFYYEIQGTEGSVVYDLERMCEVQVYFKADADKDNGRDCGFRTVLLNPQHKGFKYFQPAGGIAIAFDDMKTLQAHALTQAMHGGAYICDFEMGAKVDGIINAVLKSVQSGTWEKC
;
A
#
# COMPACT_ATOMS: atom_id res chain seq x y z
N MET A 1 9.01 29.99 12.65
CA MET A 1 9.17 28.60 13.15
C MET A 1 7.92 27.87 12.69
N SER A 2 8.08 26.77 11.93
CA SER A 2 6.96 25.90 11.61
C SER A 2 6.35 25.36 12.91
N LYS A 3 5.04 25.19 12.94
CA LYS A 3 4.35 24.60 14.10
C LYS A 3 4.79 23.13 14.20
N GLU A 4 5.21 22.68 15.37
CA GLU A 4 5.46 21.26 15.63
C GLU A 4 4.19 20.45 15.33
N ILE A 5 4.32 19.37 14.59
CA ILE A 5 3.23 18.42 14.30
C ILE A 5 3.16 17.42 15.45
N LYS A 6 2.04 17.31 16.13
CA LYS A 6 1.81 16.32 17.18
C LYS A 6 1.04 15.12 16.64
N ILE A 7 1.63 13.93 16.76
CA ILE A 7 1.05 12.68 16.28
C ILE A 7 0.38 11.91 17.41
N GLY A 8 -0.84 11.45 17.15
CA GLY A 8 -1.51 10.41 17.90
C GLY A 8 -1.61 9.13 17.10
N LEU A 9 -1.18 8.01 17.65
CA LEU A 9 -1.21 6.68 17.01
C LEU A 9 -2.31 5.81 17.61
N ILE A 10 -3.10 5.17 16.77
CA ILE A 10 -4.08 4.16 17.15
C ILE A 10 -3.62 2.81 16.57
N GLY A 11 -3.20 1.88 17.45
CA GLY A 11 -2.65 0.58 17.08
C GLY A 11 -1.13 0.47 17.27
N ALA A 12 -0.70 -0.07 18.41
CA ALA A 12 0.70 -0.27 18.79
C ALA A 12 1.29 -1.59 18.27
N GLY A 13 0.78 -2.07 17.12
CA GLY A 13 1.23 -3.28 16.44
C GLY A 13 2.48 -3.06 15.57
N TRP A 14 2.74 -4.04 14.67
CA TRP A 14 3.88 -3.98 13.77
C TRP A 14 3.86 -2.76 12.84
N MET A 15 2.67 -2.42 12.27
CA MET A 15 2.55 -1.25 11.41
C MET A 15 2.72 0.07 12.17
N GLY A 16 2.14 0.20 13.36
CA GLY A 16 2.36 1.39 14.20
C GLY A 16 3.84 1.59 14.53
N LYS A 17 4.58 0.49 14.81
CA LYS A 17 6.03 0.54 14.97
C LYS A 17 6.74 0.99 13.69
N ALA A 18 6.37 0.47 12.53
CA ALA A 18 6.97 0.82 11.25
C ALA A 18 6.75 2.31 10.92
N HIS A 19 5.53 2.83 11.15
CA HIS A 19 5.22 4.26 10.94
C HIS A 19 6.02 5.16 11.88
N THR A 20 6.06 4.85 13.18
CA THR A 20 6.83 5.63 14.14
C THR A 20 8.32 5.65 13.78
N THR A 21 8.89 4.47 13.41
CA THR A 21 10.29 4.37 12.95
C THR A 21 10.51 5.20 11.69
N ALA A 22 9.56 5.21 10.74
CA ALA A 22 9.65 5.98 9.51
C ALA A 22 9.71 7.49 9.75
N PHE A 23 8.91 8.01 10.68
CA PHE A 23 8.96 9.43 11.08
C PHE A 23 10.29 9.79 11.76
N HIS A 24 10.82 8.92 12.64
CA HIS A 24 12.15 9.12 13.20
C HIS A 24 13.24 9.18 12.13
N ASN A 25 13.20 8.26 11.16
CA ASN A 25 14.16 8.21 10.05
C ASN A 25 14.02 9.42 9.13
N ALA A 26 12.79 9.87 8.84
CA ALA A 26 12.54 11.03 7.98
C ALA A 26 13.23 12.28 8.51
N ARG A 27 13.16 12.53 9.82
CA ARG A 27 13.90 13.63 10.44
C ARG A 27 15.41 13.53 10.19
N MET A 28 16.00 12.36 10.43
CA MET A 28 17.45 12.18 10.32
C MET A 28 17.95 12.33 8.88
N ILE A 29 17.13 11.89 7.91
CA ILE A 29 17.53 11.82 6.50
C ILE A 29 17.23 13.13 5.76
N PHE A 30 16.04 13.72 6.00
CA PHE A 30 15.58 14.90 5.26
C PHE A 30 15.74 16.20 6.04
N GLY A 31 16.02 16.13 7.33
CA GLY A 31 16.03 17.30 8.21
C GLY A 31 14.62 17.86 8.46
N ASP A 32 13.59 17.05 8.26
CA ASP A 32 12.21 17.44 8.50
C ASP A 32 12.00 17.86 9.95
N ASP A 33 11.04 18.76 10.17
CA ASP A 33 10.54 19.05 11.51
C ASP A 33 9.98 17.75 12.09
N MET A 34 10.62 17.26 13.16
CA MET A 34 10.20 16.00 13.76
C MET A 34 8.84 16.15 14.41
N PRO A 35 7.88 15.28 14.04
CA PRO A 35 6.64 15.27 14.80
C PRO A 35 6.90 14.87 16.26
N VAL A 36 6.12 15.42 17.15
CA VAL A 36 6.08 15.01 18.56
C VAL A 36 5.17 13.79 18.63
N PHE A 37 5.68 12.68 19.13
CA PHE A 37 4.90 11.46 19.40
C PHE A 37 4.13 11.67 20.71
N GLU A 38 2.91 12.21 20.61
CA GLU A 38 2.20 12.74 21.77
C GLU A 38 1.44 11.65 22.51
N LEU A 39 0.60 10.87 21.82
CA LEU A 39 -0.28 9.89 22.45
C LEU A 39 -0.39 8.63 21.60
N VAL A 40 -0.23 7.45 22.20
CA VAL A 40 -0.48 6.17 21.53
C VAL A 40 -1.58 5.39 22.25
N SER A 41 -2.45 4.74 21.47
CA SER A 41 -3.53 3.90 21.96
C SER A 41 -3.41 2.46 21.45
N ASP A 42 -3.67 1.49 22.35
CA ASP A 42 -3.90 0.08 22.02
C ASP A 42 -4.78 -0.55 23.11
N VAL A 43 -5.42 -1.68 22.79
CA VAL A 43 -6.36 -2.34 23.72
C VAL A 43 -5.68 -2.98 24.94
N SER A 44 -4.38 -3.24 24.90
CA SER A 44 -3.60 -3.83 25.98
C SER A 44 -2.77 -2.76 26.69
N GLU A 45 -3.06 -2.48 27.95
CA GLU A 45 -2.37 -1.46 28.75
C GLU A 45 -0.87 -1.76 28.85
N ASP A 46 -0.48 -2.98 29.19
CA ASP A 46 0.93 -3.38 29.31
C ASP A 46 1.69 -3.24 27.99
N ALA A 47 1.04 -3.64 26.88
CA ALA A 47 1.64 -3.56 25.56
C ALA A 47 1.81 -2.10 25.11
N VAL A 48 0.79 -1.26 25.27
CA VAL A 48 0.84 0.15 24.86
C VAL A 48 1.80 0.97 25.72
N ALA A 49 1.87 0.73 27.04
CA ALA A 49 2.84 1.38 27.93
C ALA A 49 4.28 1.06 27.52
N LYS A 50 4.56 -0.22 27.23
CA LYS A 50 5.86 -0.64 26.73
C LYS A 50 6.19 -0.04 25.37
N PHE A 51 5.21 0.01 24.48
CA PHE A 51 5.36 0.62 23.15
C PHE A 51 5.67 2.12 23.27
N ALA A 52 4.89 2.86 24.05
CA ALA A 52 5.08 4.30 24.28
C ALA A 52 6.52 4.59 24.76
N LYS A 53 6.98 3.86 25.79
CA LYS A 53 8.34 4.00 26.30
C LYS A 53 9.42 3.73 25.25
N ASN A 54 9.25 2.68 24.44
CA ASN A 54 10.26 2.27 23.46
C ASN A 54 10.31 3.15 22.23
N MET A 55 9.15 3.72 21.84
CA MET A 55 8.99 4.49 20.60
C MET A 55 8.99 6.01 20.83
N GLY A 56 9.05 6.45 22.11
CA GLY A 56 9.19 7.87 22.46
C GLY A 56 7.88 8.64 22.49
N TYR A 57 6.74 7.97 22.76
CA TYR A 57 5.47 8.66 22.99
C TYR A 57 5.41 9.25 24.41
N ASN A 58 4.91 10.48 24.51
CA ASN A 58 4.77 11.18 25.78
C ASN A 58 3.73 10.55 26.69
N ARG A 59 2.62 10.08 26.10
CA ARG A 59 1.46 9.50 26.80
C ARG A 59 0.96 8.24 26.10
N TYR A 60 0.20 7.42 26.83
CA TYR A 60 -0.51 6.28 26.26
C TYR A 60 -1.91 6.15 26.88
N THR A 61 -2.80 5.45 26.19
CA THR A 61 -4.18 5.17 26.61
C THR A 61 -4.66 3.84 26.06
N THR A 62 -5.69 3.26 26.68
CA THR A 62 -6.41 2.09 26.13
C THR A 62 -7.68 2.47 25.39
N ASN A 63 -8.02 3.76 25.35
CA ASN A 63 -9.20 4.28 24.65
C ASN A 63 -8.77 5.11 23.43
N TRP A 64 -9.01 4.61 22.22
CA TRP A 64 -8.63 5.30 20.99
C TRP A 64 -9.33 6.67 20.80
N MET A 65 -10.51 6.87 21.39
CA MET A 65 -11.20 8.17 21.33
C MET A 65 -10.41 9.29 22.02
N ASP A 66 -9.58 8.96 23.01
CA ASP A 66 -8.72 9.97 23.66
C ASP A 66 -7.72 10.56 22.64
N VAL A 67 -7.25 9.74 21.67
CA VAL A 67 -6.35 10.20 20.59
C VAL A 67 -7.08 11.16 19.65
N VAL A 68 -8.31 10.83 19.27
CA VAL A 68 -9.11 11.60 18.31
C VAL A 68 -9.57 12.95 18.88
N THR A 69 -9.98 12.95 20.16
CA THR A 69 -10.56 14.13 20.83
C THR A 69 -9.52 15.05 21.47
N ASP A 70 -8.27 14.62 21.59
CA ASP A 70 -7.20 15.40 22.18
C ASP A 70 -6.90 16.66 21.33
N PRO A 71 -7.08 17.89 21.89
CA PRO A 71 -6.84 19.12 21.15
C PRO A 71 -5.37 19.35 20.79
N GLU A 72 -4.45 18.66 21.45
CA GLU A 72 -3.01 18.77 21.21
C GLU A 72 -2.54 17.99 19.97
N ILE A 73 -3.34 17.01 19.49
CA ILE A 73 -2.99 16.15 18.35
C ILE A 73 -3.39 16.83 17.03
N ASP A 74 -2.43 16.91 16.11
CA ASP A 74 -2.64 17.44 14.76
C ASP A 74 -2.91 16.32 13.75
N LEU A 75 -2.19 15.19 13.86
CA LEU A 75 -2.27 14.02 12.97
C LEU A 75 -2.66 12.76 13.74
N VAL A 76 -3.72 12.10 13.33
CA VAL A 76 -4.10 10.75 13.79
C VAL A 76 -3.60 9.71 12.81
N ASP A 77 -2.77 8.79 13.29
CA ASP A 77 -2.24 7.63 12.55
C ASP A 77 -3.04 6.38 12.95
N VAL A 78 -3.76 5.77 12.00
CA VAL A 78 -4.61 4.59 12.21
C VAL A 78 -3.91 3.36 11.63
N ALA A 79 -3.39 2.50 12.51
CA ALA A 79 -2.63 1.29 12.18
C ALA A 79 -3.24 0.03 12.84
N THR A 80 -4.54 -0.08 12.80
CA THR A 80 -5.37 -1.13 13.42
C THR A 80 -5.74 -2.24 12.42
N PRO A 81 -6.49 -3.29 12.82
CA PRO A 81 -7.15 -4.19 11.88
C PRO A 81 -8.16 -3.46 10.97
N ASN A 82 -8.31 -3.93 9.73
CA ASN A 82 -9.07 -3.27 8.67
C ASN A 82 -10.49 -2.82 9.07
N CYS A 83 -11.22 -3.67 9.84
CA CYS A 83 -12.59 -3.36 10.25
C CYS A 83 -12.74 -2.12 11.14
N MET A 84 -11.63 -1.61 11.68
CA MET A 84 -11.64 -0.44 12.56
C MET A 84 -11.27 0.86 11.82
N HIS A 85 -10.70 0.76 10.62
CA HIS A 85 -10.19 1.90 9.88
C HIS A 85 -11.25 2.97 9.64
N TYR A 86 -12.43 2.56 9.12
CA TYR A 86 -13.50 3.50 8.79
C TYR A 86 -13.96 4.33 9.99
N GLU A 87 -14.30 3.67 11.10
CA GLU A 87 -14.79 4.35 12.29
C GLU A 87 -13.75 5.33 12.86
N MET A 88 -12.50 4.90 12.97
CA MET A 88 -11.42 5.69 13.54
C MET A 88 -11.00 6.85 12.64
N ALA A 89 -10.86 6.60 11.33
CA ALA A 89 -10.54 7.65 10.37
C ALA A 89 -11.66 8.68 10.25
N LYS A 90 -12.93 8.24 10.23
CA LYS A 90 -14.09 9.13 10.20
C LYS A 90 -14.14 10.04 11.43
N ALA A 91 -14.02 9.46 12.62
CA ALA A 91 -14.01 10.24 13.85
C ALA A 91 -12.87 11.27 13.87
N ALA A 92 -11.67 10.90 13.43
CA ALA A 92 -10.54 11.83 13.34
C ALA A 92 -10.82 12.99 12.35
N LEU A 93 -11.39 12.69 11.17
CA LEU A 93 -11.78 13.71 10.19
C LEU A 93 -12.87 14.64 10.73
N GLU A 94 -13.89 14.09 11.42
CA GLU A 94 -14.97 14.87 12.04
C GLU A 94 -14.45 15.85 13.10
N HIS A 95 -13.37 15.49 13.82
CA HIS A 95 -12.66 16.35 14.77
C HIS A 95 -11.62 17.27 14.11
N GLY A 96 -11.57 17.32 12.75
CA GLY A 96 -10.68 18.23 12.02
C GLY A 96 -9.21 17.83 12.08
N LYS A 97 -8.89 16.57 12.38
CA LYS A 97 -7.52 16.06 12.41
C LYS A 97 -7.03 15.74 11.00
N HIS A 98 -5.74 15.90 10.75
CA HIS A 98 -5.09 15.22 9.64
C HIS A 98 -5.09 13.72 9.91
N VAL A 99 -5.17 12.88 8.87
CA VAL A 99 -5.29 11.43 9.05
C VAL A 99 -4.31 10.66 8.18
N PHE A 100 -3.55 9.78 8.78
CA PHE A 100 -2.84 8.70 8.12
C PHE A 100 -3.54 7.38 8.46
N CYS A 101 -4.09 6.69 7.48
CA CYS A 101 -4.79 5.42 7.68
C CYS A 101 -4.13 4.31 6.87
N GLU A 102 -3.85 3.17 7.50
CA GLU A 102 -3.37 1.99 6.78
C GLU A 102 -4.40 1.47 5.75
N LYS A 103 -3.90 0.72 4.82
CA LYS A 103 -4.67 0.11 3.73
C LYS A 103 -5.27 -1.27 4.17
N PRO A 104 -6.38 -1.72 3.56
CA PRO A 104 -7.31 -0.95 2.73
C PRO A 104 -7.93 0.19 3.54
N LEU A 105 -8.38 1.26 2.90
CA LEU A 105 -8.90 2.43 3.60
C LEU A 105 -10.13 2.09 4.44
N SER A 106 -10.99 1.19 3.91
CA SER A 106 -12.10 0.59 4.64
C SER A 106 -12.45 -0.80 4.12
N LEU A 107 -13.56 -1.38 4.58
CA LEU A 107 -14.06 -2.67 4.11
C LEU A 107 -15.01 -2.57 2.90
N SER A 108 -15.44 -1.37 2.51
CA SER A 108 -16.33 -1.17 1.36
C SER A 108 -16.01 0.08 0.57
N ALA A 109 -16.32 0.06 -0.73
CA ALA A 109 -16.15 1.20 -1.62
C ALA A 109 -16.92 2.44 -1.14
N GLU A 110 -18.13 2.24 -0.61
CA GLU A 110 -19.00 3.30 -0.11
C GLU A 110 -18.38 4.01 1.09
N GLN A 111 -17.84 3.25 2.07
CA GLN A 111 -17.16 3.80 3.24
C GLN A 111 -15.90 4.55 2.85
N SER A 112 -15.09 4.00 1.94
CA SER A 112 -13.86 4.67 1.47
C SER A 112 -14.18 5.94 0.70
N ARG A 113 -15.24 5.96 -0.10
CA ARG A 113 -15.72 7.17 -0.77
C ARG A 113 -16.16 8.24 0.22
N GLU A 114 -16.94 7.84 1.23
CA GLU A 114 -17.36 8.75 2.31
C GLU A 114 -16.17 9.38 3.03
N LEU A 115 -15.13 8.59 3.38
CA LEU A 115 -13.92 9.12 4.01
C LEU A 115 -13.18 10.13 3.12
N ALA A 116 -13.06 9.84 1.83
CA ALA A 116 -12.40 10.74 0.88
C ALA A 116 -13.18 12.07 0.72
N ASP A 117 -14.50 12.00 0.61
CA ASP A 117 -15.37 13.17 0.50
C ASP A 117 -15.34 14.01 1.79
N LEU A 118 -15.38 13.36 2.96
CA LEU A 118 -15.29 14.02 4.27
C LEU A 118 -13.91 14.69 4.45
N ALA A 119 -12.82 14.03 4.09
CA ALA A 119 -11.49 14.61 4.16
C ALA A 119 -11.36 15.87 3.29
N LYS A 120 -11.94 15.84 2.10
CA LYS A 120 -12.02 16.99 1.19
C LYS A 120 -12.89 18.12 1.76
N GLU A 121 -14.05 17.79 2.34
CA GLU A 121 -14.94 18.76 2.99
C GLU A 121 -14.25 19.47 4.15
N LYS A 122 -13.53 18.71 4.99
CA LYS A 122 -12.79 19.25 6.14
C LYS A 122 -11.52 20.01 5.75
N GLY A 123 -11.02 19.85 4.53
CA GLY A 123 -9.80 20.50 4.04
C GLY A 123 -8.54 20.04 4.78
N VAL A 124 -8.54 18.80 5.30
CA VAL A 124 -7.42 18.23 6.05
C VAL A 124 -6.53 17.35 5.18
N VAL A 125 -5.24 17.28 5.52
CA VAL A 125 -4.34 16.33 4.89
C VAL A 125 -4.73 14.93 5.30
N ASN A 126 -4.80 14.03 4.34
CA ASN A 126 -5.14 12.64 4.54
C ASN A 126 -4.23 11.75 3.70
N TYR A 127 -3.85 10.58 4.20
CA TYR A 127 -2.90 9.70 3.54
C TYR A 127 -3.31 8.23 3.73
N CYS A 128 -3.35 7.45 2.65
CA CYS A 128 -3.61 6.01 2.68
C CYS A 128 -2.31 5.21 2.60
N GLY A 129 -2.18 4.15 3.39
CA GLY A 129 -0.96 3.41 3.69
C GLY A 129 -0.30 2.61 2.55
N PHE A 130 -0.47 2.98 1.28
CA PHE A 130 0.13 2.29 0.12
C PHE A 130 1.63 2.59 -0.05
N SER A 131 2.47 1.91 0.70
CA SER A 131 3.93 2.17 0.71
C SER A 131 4.62 1.95 -0.63
N ASN A 132 4.17 1.00 -1.46
CA ASN A 132 4.77 0.71 -2.76
C ASN A 132 4.70 1.88 -3.76
N ILE A 133 3.76 2.82 -3.60
CA ILE A 133 3.71 4.06 -4.38
C ILE A 133 4.99 4.88 -4.17
N MET A 134 5.58 4.86 -2.98
CA MET A 134 6.78 5.63 -2.65
C MET A 134 8.09 4.95 -3.07
N ASN A 135 8.05 3.70 -3.57
CA ASN A 135 9.22 3.00 -4.06
C ASN A 135 9.86 3.74 -5.25
N PRO A 136 11.16 4.11 -5.18
CA PRO A 136 11.85 4.79 -6.27
C PRO A 136 11.79 4.06 -7.62
N ALA A 137 11.73 2.72 -7.63
CA ALA A 137 11.54 1.95 -8.86
C ALA A 137 10.17 2.22 -9.49
N ASN A 138 9.09 2.18 -8.68
CA ASN A 138 7.73 2.45 -9.17
C ASN A 138 7.57 3.90 -9.63
N GLN A 139 8.20 4.84 -8.94
CA GLN A 139 8.25 6.25 -9.37
C GLN A 139 8.97 6.40 -10.73
N TYR A 140 10.11 5.72 -10.91
CA TYR A 140 10.83 5.72 -12.19
C TYR A 140 10.00 5.12 -13.32
N VAL A 141 9.31 4.00 -13.08
CA VAL A 141 8.41 3.40 -14.07
C VAL A 141 7.25 4.35 -14.43
N ALA A 142 6.66 5.01 -13.44
CA ALA A 142 5.63 6.03 -13.67
C ALA A 142 6.16 7.18 -14.55
N GLU A 143 7.39 7.64 -14.32
CA GLU A 143 8.05 8.64 -15.17
C GLU A 143 8.26 8.15 -16.60
N LEU A 144 8.67 6.89 -16.80
CA LEU A 144 8.84 6.29 -18.13
C LEU A 144 7.52 6.27 -18.91
N VAL A 145 6.42 5.82 -18.27
CA VAL A 145 5.10 5.78 -18.91
C VAL A 145 4.61 7.20 -19.21
N LYS A 146 4.66 8.10 -18.22
CA LYS A 146 4.20 9.49 -18.36
C LYS A 146 4.96 10.28 -19.42
N SER A 147 6.27 10.01 -19.57
CA SER A 147 7.11 10.67 -20.59
C SER A 147 6.84 10.19 -22.02
N GLY A 148 6.01 9.15 -22.20
CA GLY A 148 5.72 8.57 -23.51
C GLY A 148 6.87 7.70 -24.09
N LYS A 149 7.94 7.45 -23.34
CA LYS A 149 9.08 6.65 -23.82
C LYS A 149 8.73 5.19 -24.16
N LEU A 150 7.65 4.66 -23.59
CA LEU A 150 7.15 3.33 -23.91
C LEU A 150 6.14 3.32 -25.07
N GLY A 151 5.77 4.53 -25.60
CA GLY A 151 4.73 4.66 -26.59
C GLY A 151 3.33 4.44 -26.00
N LYS A 152 2.38 3.97 -26.86
CA LYS A 152 1.04 3.59 -26.39
C LYS A 152 1.15 2.30 -25.58
N ILE A 153 0.68 2.31 -24.34
CA ILE A 153 0.64 1.11 -23.52
C ILE A 153 -0.44 0.17 -24.04
N MET A 154 -0.08 -1.11 -24.20
CA MET A 154 -0.94 -2.15 -24.75
C MET A 154 -1.40 -3.12 -23.66
N ARG A 155 -0.47 -3.55 -22.79
CA ARG A 155 -0.75 -4.58 -21.80
C ARG A 155 0.01 -4.33 -20.49
N VAL A 156 -0.62 -4.74 -19.39
CA VAL A 156 0.00 -4.89 -18.06
C VAL A 156 -0.22 -6.32 -17.59
N HIS A 157 0.87 -6.98 -17.17
CA HIS A 157 0.82 -8.23 -16.40
C HIS A 157 1.34 -7.96 -15.01
N ALA A 158 0.60 -8.33 -13.95
CA ALA A 158 1.00 -8.04 -12.58
C ALA A 158 0.61 -9.16 -11.61
N THR A 159 1.51 -9.46 -10.67
CA THR A 159 1.21 -10.41 -9.59
C THR A 159 1.84 -9.95 -8.28
N TYR A 160 1.17 -10.27 -7.15
CA TYR A 160 1.77 -10.14 -5.84
C TYR A 160 1.57 -11.43 -5.04
N ASP A 161 2.65 -12.18 -4.93
CA ASP A 161 2.63 -13.54 -4.41
C ASP A 161 3.52 -13.68 -3.18
N GLN A 162 2.98 -14.35 -2.16
CA GLN A 162 3.67 -14.73 -0.92
C GLN A 162 3.27 -16.15 -0.52
N ASP A 163 4.10 -16.85 0.26
CA ASP A 163 3.78 -18.17 0.83
C ASP A 163 3.52 -18.14 2.34
N ILE A 164 3.29 -16.96 2.91
CA ILE A 164 3.19 -16.74 4.36
C ILE A 164 2.03 -17.49 5.04
N LEU A 165 0.99 -17.85 4.29
CA LEU A 165 -0.17 -18.61 4.77
C LEU A 165 -0.26 -20.01 4.15
N LEU A 166 0.83 -20.51 3.54
CA LEU A 166 0.85 -21.84 2.91
C LEU A 166 0.74 -22.98 3.94
N ASP A 167 1.28 -22.80 5.14
CA ASP A 167 1.20 -23.82 6.19
C ASP A 167 -0.22 -23.86 6.79
N PRO A 168 -0.98 -24.99 6.64
CA PRO A 168 -2.33 -25.11 7.17
C PRO A 168 -2.39 -25.17 8.69
N SER A 169 -1.26 -25.39 9.39
CA SER A 169 -1.18 -25.38 10.85
C SER A 169 -1.16 -23.98 11.48
N VAL A 170 -0.96 -22.95 10.67
CA VAL A 170 -1.05 -21.54 11.10
C VAL A 170 -2.47 -21.25 11.56
N PRO A 171 -2.67 -20.76 12.80
CA PRO A 171 -4.00 -20.50 13.34
C PRO A 171 -4.80 -19.49 12.53
N ILE A 172 -6.13 -19.62 12.63
CA ILE A 172 -7.04 -18.62 12.08
C ILE A 172 -6.79 -17.26 12.74
N ALA A 173 -6.77 -16.20 11.94
CA ALA A 173 -6.60 -14.83 12.38
C ALA A 173 -7.66 -13.94 11.74
N TRP A 174 -7.77 -12.69 12.16
CA TRP A 174 -8.75 -11.74 11.63
C TRP A 174 -8.70 -11.62 10.10
N ARG A 175 -7.53 -11.81 9.47
CA ARG A 175 -7.34 -11.79 8.02
C ARG A 175 -8.10 -12.90 7.28
N HIS A 176 -8.51 -13.96 7.96
CA HIS A 176 -9.26 -15.07 7.38
C HIS A 176 -10.80 -14.88 7.50
N ILE A 177 -11.23 -13.87 8.26
CA ILE A 177 -12.64 -13.62 8.59
C ILE A 177 -13.12 -12.43 7.76
N ASN A 178 -14.12 -12.64 6.91
CA ASN A 178 -14.58 -11.64 5.94
C ASN A 178 -15.03 -10.33 6.61
N LYS A 179 -15.85 -10.39 7.65
CA LYS A 179 -16.33 -9.20 8.37
C LYS A 179 -15.22 -8.37 9.04
N LEU A 180 -14.01 -8.93 9.22
CA LEU A 180 -12.89 -8.26 9.86
C LEU A 180 -11.88 -7.72 8.84
N ALA A 181 -11.71 -8.40 7.72
CA ALA A 181 -10.69 -8.08 6.73
C ALA A 181 -11.26 -7.59 5.39
N GLY A 182 -12.53 -7.88 5.07
CA GLY A 182 -13.21 -7.53 3.81
C GLY A 182 -12.90 -8.48 2.67
N SER A 183 -11.64 -8.86 2.48
CA SER A 183 -11.17 -9.83 1.49
C SER A 183 -9.85 -10.47 1.94
N GLY A 184 -9.34 -11.42 1.18
CA GLY A 184 -8.11 -12.13 1.46
C GLY A 184 -6.88 -11.56 0.74
N ALA A 185 -6.30 -12.35 -0.17
CA ALA A 185 -5.14 -11.94 -0.96
C ALA A 185 -5.43 -10.67 -1.79
N LEU A 186 -6.67 -10.47 -2.25
CA LEU A 186 -7.06 -9.29 -3.01
C LEU A 186 -6.85 -8.00 -2.21
N GLY A 187 -7.41 -7.88 -1.01
CA GLY A 187 -7.28 -6.67 -0.18
C GLY A 187 -5.93 -6.54 0.50
N ASP A 188 -5.31 -7.67 0.87
CA ASP A 188 -4.02 -7.65 1.57
C ASP A 188 -2.85 -7.34 0.62
N LEU A 189 -2.76 -8.03 -0.51
CA LEU A 189 -1.69 -7.92 -1.51
C LEU A 189 -2.14 -7.17 -2.78
N GLY A 190 -3.30 -7.53 -3.33
CA GLY A 190 -3.82 -6.94 -4.57
C GLY A 190 -4.01 -5.43 -4.48
N SER A 191 -4.39 -4.89 -3.31
CA SER A 191 -4.52 -3.44 -3.10
C SER A 191 -3.22 -2.67 -3.41
N HIS A 192 -2.06 -3.25 -3.13
CA HIS A 192 -0.77 -2.66 -3.48
C HIS A 192 -0.51 -2.67 -4.99
N LEU A 193 -0.87 -3.76 -5.71
CA LEU A 193 -0.78 -3.79 -7.17
C LEU A 193 -1.70 -2.73 -7.78
N LEU A 194 -2.94 -2.66 -7.29
CA LEU A 194 -3.94 -1.71 -7.77
C LEU A 194 -3.51 -0.26 -7.56
N SER A 195 -2.97 0.08 -6.38
CA SER A 195 -2.50 1.44 -6.09
C SER A 195 -1.33 1.87 -6.99
N VAL A 196 -0.36 0.99 -7.21
CA VAL A 196 0.77 1.25 -8.12
C VAL A 196 0.29 1.32 -9.57
N SER A 197 -0.64 0.43 -9.96
CA SER A 197 -1.23 0.46 -11.30
C SER A 197 -2.02 1.75 -11.56
N GLN A 198 -2.81 2.23 -10.60
CA GLN A 198 -3.51 3.53 -10.70
C GLN A 198 -2.52 4.68 -10.89
N MET A 199 -1.42 4.70 -10.14
CA MET A 199 -0.39 5.72 -10.27
C MET A 199 0.28 5.73 -11.65
N ILE A 200 0.53 4.54 -12.23
CA ILE A 200 1.28 4.38 -13.48
C ILE A 200 0.39 4.48 -14.71
N MET A 201 -0.77 3.80 -14.69
CA MET A 201 -1.62 3.54 -15.85
C MET A 201 -2.88 4.41 -15.91
N GLY A 202 -3.31 4.98 -14.77
CA GLY A 202 -4.60 5.65 -14.65
C GLY A 202 -5.74 4.67 -14.37
N ASP A 203 -6.97 5.13 -14.64
CA ASP A 203 -8.19 4.46 -14.18
C ASP A 203 -8.51 3.17 -14.95
N MET A 204 -8.95 2.16 -14.20
CA MET A 204 -9.51 0.93 -14.71
C MET A 204 -11.00 1.12 -14.97
N SER A 205 -11.51 0.61 -16.10
CA SER A 205 -12.92 0.74 -16.48
C SER A 205 -13.76 -0.48 -16.13
N GLU A 206 -13.22 -1.70 -16.32
CA GLU A 206 -13.93 -2.95 -16.08
C GLU A 206 -12.96 -4.05 -15.61
N VAL A 207 -13.47 -4.97 -14.79
CA VAL A 207 -12.74 -6.12 -14.27
C VAL A 207 -13.53 -7.42 -14.39
N LEU A 208 -12.81 -8.56 -14.52
CA LEU A 208 -13.40 -9.91 -14.50
C LEU A 208 -12.51 -10.82 -13.65
N GLY A 209 -13.05 -11.33 -12.54
CA GLY A 209 -12.27 -12.05 -11.52
C GLY A 209 -12.71 -13.48 -11.24
N VAL A 210 -11.75 -14.27 -10.74
CA VAL A 210 -11.95 -15.60 -10.17
C VAL A 210 -11.07 -15.76 -8.95
N GLN A 211 -11.61 -16.39 -7.89
CA GLN A 211 -10.86 -16.59 -6.62
C GLN A 211 -10.92 -18.04 -6.15
N SER A 212 -10.01 -18.38 -5.22
CA SER A 212 -10.00 -19.67 -4.54
C SER A 212 -9.64 -19.52 -3.07
N ILE A 213 -10.30 -20.32 -2.22
CA ILE A 213 -9.92 -20.60 -0.84
C ILE A 213 -9.23 -21.96 -0.86
N VAL A 214 -7.90 -21.98 -0.83
CA VAL A 214 -7.09 -23.19 -0.97
C VAL A 214 -7.04 -23.97 0.36
N ILE A 215 -7.02 -23.25 1.48
CA ILE A 215 -7.02 -23.82 2.83
C ILE A 215 -8.32 -23.41 3.53
N PRO A 216 -9.42 -24.21 3.40
CA PRO A 216 -10.74 -23.79 3.84
C PRO A 216 -10.95 -23.77 5.36
N GLU A 217 -10.06 -24.42 6.11
CA GLU A 217 -10.13 -24.50 7.57
C GLU A 217 -8.74 -24.39 8.20
N ARG A 218 -8.66 -23.75 9.36
CA ARG A 218 -7.42 -23.60 10.12
C ARG A 218 -7.69 -23.81 11.62
N PRO A 219 -6.69 -24.25 12.41
CA PRO A 219 -6.83 -24.35 13.87
C PRO A 219 -7.25 -23.00 14.47
N VAL A 220 -8.15 -22.99 15.46
CA VAL A 220 -8.56 -21.75 16.15
C VAL A 220 -7.41 -21.13 16.99
N LYS A 221 -6.44 -21.95 17.40
CA LYS A 221 -5.19 -21.56 18.08
C LYS A 221 -4.12 -22.61 17.83
N ALA A 222 -2.87 -22.23 18.02
CA ALA A 222 -1.73 -23.14 17.85
C ALA A 222 -1.90 -24.42 18.65
N GLY A 223 -1.77 -25.59 17.98
CA GLY A 223 -1.92 -26.92 18.56
C GLY A 223 -3.36 -27.35 18.87
N SER A 224 -4.37 -26.57 18.49
CA SER A 224 -5.78 -26.96 18.64
C SER A 224 -6.21 -27.97 17.58
N THR A 225 -7.10 -28.90 18.00
CA THR A 225 -7.84 -29.79 17.09
C THR A 225 -9.17 -29.15 16.62
N GLU A 226 -9.60 -28.07 17.28
CA GLU A 226 -10.75 -27.28 16.86
C GLU A 226 -10.37 -26.43 15.64
N MET A 227 -11.17 -26.54 14.58
CA MET A 227 -10.95 -25.85 13.32
C MET A 227 -11.91 -24.69 13.12
N GLY A 228 -11.44 -23.57 12.62
CA GLY A 228 -12.23 -22.43 12.20
C GLY A 228 -12.28 -22.32 10.69
N LYS A 229 -13.39 -21.87 10.14
CA LYS A 229 -13.60 -21.69 8.70
C LYS A 229 -12.85 -20.47 8.18
N VAL A 230 -12.13 -20.61 7.07
CA VAL A 230 -11.55 -19.51 6.29
C VAL A 230 -12.63 -18.98 5.34
N GLU A 231 -12.88 -17.67 5.36
CA GLU A 231 -13.94 -17.02 4.58
C GLU A 231 -13.39 -16.20 3.41
N ASN A 232 -12.12 -15.78 3.47
CA ASN A 232 -11.47 -14.93 2.49
C ASN A 232 -10.61 -15.72 1.52
N ASP A 233 -10.41 -15.16 0.32
CA ASP A 233 -9.57 -15.72 -0.73
C ASP A 233 -8.12 -15.89 -0.30
N ASP A 234 -7.53 -17.06 -0.61
CA ASP A 234 -6.08 -17.29 -0.55
C ASP A 234 -5.39 -16.89 -1.86
N LEU A 235 -6.14 -16.97 -2.97
CA LEU A 235 -5.69 -16.71 -4.32
C LEU A 235 -6.82 -16.02 -5.10
N ILE A 236 -6.47 -14.96 -5.82
CA ILE A 236 -7.32 -14.24 -6.76
C ILE A 236 -6.58 -14.00 -8.08
N THR A 237 -7.31 -14.10 -9.20
CA THR A 237 -6.83 -13.67 -10.53
C THR A 237 -7.95 -12.90 -11.21
N PHE A 238 -7.61 -11.81 -11.89
CA PHE A 238 -8.59 -10.99 -12.60
C PHE A 238 -8.02 -10.31 -13.83
N LEU A 239 -8.88 -10.13 -14.83
CA LEU A 239 -8.61 -9.35 -16.04
C LEU A 239 -9.09 -7.91 -15.84
N VAL A 240 -8.41 -6.98 -16.51
CA VAL A 240 -8.67 -5.54 -16.41
C VAL A 240 -8.76 -4.91 -17.80
N LYS A 241 -9.71 -3.98 -17.98
CA LYS A 241 -9.68 -2.99 -19.05
C LYS A 241 -9.40 -1.62 -18.45
N TYR A 242 -8.51 -0.87 -19.08
CA TYR A 242 -8.22 0.51 -18.72
C TYR A 242 -8.97 1.51 -19.59
N GLU A 243 -9.24 2.69 -19.08
CA GLU A 243 -9.86 3.77 -19.86
C GLU A 243 -9.02 4.19 -21.08
N ASN A 244 -7.69 4.08 -20.98
CA ASN A 244 -6.76 4.38 -22.09
C ASN A 244 -6.71 3.29 -23.18
N GLY A 245 -7.50 2.20 -23.03
CA GLY A 245 -7.62 1.08 -23.97
C GLY A 245 -6.58 -0.01 -23.80
N ALA A 246 -5.69 0.07 -22.83
CA ALA A 246 -4.82 -1.04 -22.43
C ALA A 246 -5.64 -2.16 -21.77
N ILE A 247 -5.12 -3.39 -21.79
CA ILE A 247 -5.67 -4.51 -21.04
C ILE A 247 -4.67 -4.98 -19.99
N GLY A 248 -5.15 -5.65 -18.94
CA GLY A 248 -4.29 -6.19 -17.90
C GLY A 248 -4.75 -7.54 -17.39
N ASP A 249 -3.82 -8.29 -16.84
CA ASP A 249 -4.07 -9.50 -16.08
C ASP A 249 -3.32 -9.40 -14.74
N PHE A 250 -4.06 -9.60 -13.66
CA PHE A 250 -3.60 -9.41 -12.29
C PHE A 250 -3.84 -10.67 -11.47
N SER A 251 -2.92 -10.97 -10.56
CA SER A 251 -3.14 -12.01 -9.55
C SER A 251 -2.55 -11.64 -8.20
N SER A 252 -3.06 -12.25 -7.15
CA SER A 252 -2.47 -12.17 -5.81
C SER A 252 -2.67 -13.47 -5.06
N SER A 253 -1.64 -13.95 -4.37
CA SER A 253 -1.70 -15.19 -3.61
C SER A 253 -0.94 -15.07 -2.30
N ARG A 254 -1.52 -15.60 -1.21
CA ARG A 254 -0.86 -15.74 0.10
C ARG A 254 -0.33 -17.16 0.33
N VAL A 255 -0.49 -18.04 -0.67
CA VAL A 255 -0.13 -19.47 -0.62
C VAL A 255 0.74 -19.88 -1.82
N ALA A 256 1.42 -18.94 -2.46
CA ALA A 256 2.27 -19.15 -3.63
C ALA A 256 3.60 -19.80 -3.23
N THR A 257 3.69 -21.11 -3.36
CA THR A 257 4.86 -21.90 -2.94
C THR A 257 6.17 -21.35 -3.50
N GLY A 258 7.08 -20.95 -2.59
CA GLY A 258 8.43 -20.48 -2.93
C GLY A 258 8.55 -18.96 -3.16
N ARG A 259 7.43 -18.23 -3.28
CA ARG A 259 7.44 -16.76 -3.37
C ARG A 259 7.41 -16.15 -1.97
N LYS A 260 8.28 -15.14 -1.74
CA LYS A 260 8.41 -14.52 -0.41
C LYS A 260 7.77 -13.13 -0.35
N ASN A 261 8.05 -12.31 -1.35
CA ASN A 261 7.48 -10.97 -1.47
C ASN A 261 7.48 -10.54 -2.95
N TYR A 262 6.95 -11.41 -3.82
CA TYR A 262 7.00 -11.28 -5.26
C TYR A 262 5.92 -10.33 -5.77
N PHE A 263 6.12 -9.03 -5.54
CA PHE A 263 5.38 -7.96 -6.19
C PHE A 263 6.05 -7.71 -7.55
N TYR A 264 5.41 -8.18 -8.60
CA TYR A 264 5.95 -8.16 -9.95
C TYR A 264 4.96 -7.51 -10.90
N TYR A 265 5.48 -6.76 -11.88
CA TYR A 265 4.71 -6.38 -13.04
C TYR A 265 5.58 -6.21 -14.29
N GLU A 266 4.95 -6.41 -15.44
CA GLU A 266 5.46 -6.10 -16.77
C GLU A 266 4.47 -5.19 -17.48
N ILE A 267 4.98 -4.07 -18.03
CA ILE A 267 4.19 -3.12 -18.83
C ILE A 267 4.77 -3.11 -20.24
N GLN A 268 3.90 -3.37 -21.23
CA GLN A 268 4.25 -3.46 -22.63
C GLN A 268 3.64 -2.28 -23.40
N GLY A 269 4.50 -1.48 -24.03
CA GLY A 269 4.12 -0.39 -24.92
C GLY A 269 4.62 -0.62 -26.36
N THR A 270 4.18 0.22 -27.29
CA THR A 270 4.55 0.13 -28.72
C THR A 270 6.02 0.47 -29.00
N GLU A 271 6.65 1.25 -28.13
CA GLU A 271 8.02 1.74 -28.27
C GLU A 271 8.98 1.21 -27.18
N GLY A 272 8.46 0.49 -26.21
CA GLY A 272 9.28 -0.10 -25.14
C GLY A 272 8.47 -0.87 -24.12
N SER A 273 9.19 -1.60 -23.26
CA SER A 273 8.62 -2.38 -22.18
C SER A 273 9.43 -2.21 -20.90
N VAL A 274 8.79 -2.43 -19.76
CA VAL A 274 9.44 -2.36 -18.45
C VAL A 274 8.97 -3.52 -17.58
N VAL A 275 9.91 -4.08 -16.79
CA VAL A 275 9.65 -5.13 -15.81
C VAL A 275 10.18 -4.69 -14.46
N TYR A 276 9.40 -4.91 -13.41
CA TYR A 276 9.79 -4.70 -12.02
C TYR A 276 9.49 -5.92 -11.17
N ASP A 277 10.40 -6.22 -10.25
CA ASP A 277 10.31 -7.30 -9.27
C ASP A 277 10.79 -6.79 -7.89
N LEU A 278 9.91 -6.80 -6.89
CA LEU A 278 10.24 -6.31 -5.55
C LEU A 278 11.25 -7.20 -4.82
N GLU A 279 11.35 -8.51 -5.15
CA GLU A 279 12.40 -9.37 -4.60
C GLU A 279 13.79 -8.95 -5.11
N ARG A 280 13.83 -8.06 -6.12
CA ARG A 280 15.01 -7.36 -6.66
C ARG A 280 14.81 -5.84 -6.61
N MET A 281 14.42 -5.34 -5.48
CA MET A 281 13.83 -4.03 -5.23
C MET A 281 14.56 -2.84 -5.88
N CYS A 282 15.88 -2.91 -6.04
CA CYS A 282 16.70 -1.83 -6.59
C CYS A 282 17.03 -1.97 -8.07
N GLU A 283 16.31 -2.82 -8.79
CA GLU A 283 16.50 -3.10 -10.21
C GLU A 283 15.21 -2.90 -10.99
N VAL A 284 15.33 -2.35 -12.21
CA VAL A 284 14.24 -2.28 -13.18
C VAL A 284 14.79 -2.77 -14.50
N GLN A 285 14.08 -3.68 -15.18
CA GLN A 285 14.44 -4.10 -16.53
C GLN A 285 13.67 -3.24 -17.52
N VAL A 286 14.38 -2.69 -18.51
CA VAL A 286 13.80 -1.86 -19.58
C VAL A 286 14.22 -2.33 -20.96
N TYR A 287 13.32 -2.22 -21.90
CA TYR A 287 13.57 -2.40 -23.33
C TYR A 287 13.05 -1.17 -24.08
N PHE A 288 13.84 -0.63 -25.01
CA PHE A 288 13.40 0.43 -25.91
C PHE A 288 13.63 -0.02 -27.35
N LYS A 289 12.60 0.06 -28.18
CA LYS A 289 12.65 -0.29 -29.59
C LYS A 289 13.70 0.51 -30.36
N ALA A 290 13.85 1.82 -30.03
CA ALA A 290 14.85 2.68 -30.62
C ALA A 290 16.31 2.18 -30.41
N ASP A 291 16.58 1.39 -29.36
CA ASP A 291 17.88 0.76 -29.16
C ASP A 291 18.06 -0.46 -30.06
N ALA A 292 16.98 -1.20 -30.33
CA ALA A 292 16.96 -2.33 -31.27
C ALA A 292 17.20 -1.89 -32.74
N ASP A 293 16.61 -0.76 -33.11
CA ASP A 293 16.72 -0.25 -34.48
C ASP A 293 18.16 0.09 -34.90
N LYS A 294 19.05 0.35 -33.92
CA LYS A 294 20.47 0.67 -34.18
C LYS A 294 21.29 -0.47 -34.76
N ASP A 295 20.96 -1.72 -34.38
CA ASP A 295 21.73 -2.94 -34.74
C ASP A 295 20.89 -3.98 -35.44
N ASN A 296 19.83 -3.61 -36.14
CA ASN A 296 18.87 -4.51 -36.77
C ASN A 296 18.30 -5.57 -35.79
N GLY A 297 18.22 -5.23 -34.50
CA GLY A 297 17.68 -6.10 -33.47
C GLY A 297 18.59 -7.22 -32.99
N ARG A 298 19.85 -7.28 -33.44
CA ARG A 298 20.74 -8.43 -33.17
C ARG A 298 21.13 -8.55 -31.69
N ASP A 299 21.51 -7.44 -31.06
CA ASP A 299 22.01 -7.41 -29.67
C ASP A 299 21.07 -6.65 -28.74
N CYS A 300 19.74 -6.76 -29.01
CA CYS A 300 18.72 -6.09 -28.24
C CYS A 300 17.95 -7.06 -27.33
N GLY A 301 17.45 -6.54 -26.22
CA GLY A 301 16.67 -7.26 -25.23
C GLY A 301 16.46 -6.40 -23.99
N PHE A 302 15.86 -6.95 -22.97
CA PHE A 302 15.77 -6.27 -21.69
C PHE A 302 17.16 -6.03 -21.11
N ARG A 303 17.41 -4.78 -20.67
CA ARG A 303 18.59 -4.43 -19.89
C ARG A 303 18.20 -4.08 -18.46
N THR A 304 19.03 -4.47 -17.50
CA THR A 304 18.86 -4.13 -16.11
C THR A 304 19.38 -2.72 -15.83
N VAL A 305 18.54 -1.88 -15.25
CA VAL A 305 18.88 -0.57 -14.72
C VAL A 305 18.96 -0.68 -13.21
N LEU A 306 20.15 -0.49 -12.64
CA LEU A 306 20.32 -0.38 -11.19
C LEU A 306 19.87 1.01 -10.75
N LEU A 307 19.01 1.07 -9.75
CA LEU A 307 18.63 2.35 -9.13
C LEU A 307 19.88 3.03 -8.57
N ASN A 308 19.91 4.34 -8.70
CA ASN A 308 21.05 5.17 -8.32
C ASN A 308 20.58 6.59 -7.95
N PRO A 309 21.47 7.51 -7.51
CA PRO A 309 21.11 8.86 -7.08
C PRO A 309 20.38 9.74 -8.10
N GLN A 310 20.33 9.36 -9.38
CA GLN A 310 19.55 10.07 -10.41
C GLN A 310 18.05 9.71 -10.37
N HIS A 311 17.68 8.61 -9.69
CA HIS A 311 16.29 8.22 -9.50
C HIS A 311 15.69 8.93 -8.28
N LYS A 312 14.50 9.48 -8.45
CA LYS A 312 13.80 10.24 -7.41
C LYS A 312 13.63 9.38 -6.13
N GLY A 313 13.99 9.98 -4.99
CA GLY A 313 13.92 9.32 -3.68
C GLY A 313 15.17 8.50 -3.31
N PHE A 314 15.89 7.92 -4.27
CA PHE A 314 17.04 7.05 -3.99
C PHE A 314 18.24 7.80 -3.37
N LYS A 315 18.56 8.99 -3.85
CA LYS A 315 19.73 9.78 -3.44
C LYS A 315 19.80 10.11 -1.94
N TYR A 316 18.65 10.06 -1.27
CA TYR A 316 18.58 10.39 0.16
C TYR A 316 19.13 9.28 1.05
N PHE A 317 19.15 8.05 0.54
CA PHE A 317 19.56 6.87 1.30
C PHE A 317 20.94 6.39 0.90
N GLN A 318 21.28 6.45 -0.40
CA GLN A 318 22.49 5.83 -0.92
C GLN A 318 23.22 6.76 -1.88
N PRO A 319 24.58 6.84 -1.75
CA PRO A 319 25.40 7.75 -2.56
C PRO A 319 25.72 7.24 -3.96
N ALA A 320 25.49 5.92 -4.23
CA ALA A 320 25.84 5.28 -5.50
C ALA A 320 24.86 4.15 -5.86
N GLY A 321 24.76 3.82 -7.14
CA GLY A 321 24.04 2.64 -7.60
C GLY A 321 24.69 1.35 -7.11
N GLY A 322 23.86 0.28 -6.99
CA GLY A 322 24.30 -1.03 -6.49
C GLY A 322 24.34 -1.17 -4.96
N ILE A 323 24.08 -0.09 -4.22
CA ILE A 323 23.82 -0.13 -2.77
C ILE A 323 22.31 -0.16 -2.61
N ALA A 324 21.78 -1.18 -1.91
CA ALA A 324 20.35 -1.38 -1.80
C ALA A 324 19.67 -0.37 -0.86
N ILE A 325 18.40 -0.08 -1.15
CA ILE A 325 17.42 0.48 -0.23
C ILE A 325 16.46 -0.64 0.17
N ALA A 326 15.67 -0.45 1.23
CA ALA A 326 14.83 -1.48 1.82
C ALA A 326 13.38 -0.99 2.09
N PHE A 327 12.56 -1.86 2.68
CA PHE A 327 11.17 -1.56 3.02
C PHE A 327 11.03 -0.33 3.95
N ASP A 328 11.91 -0.20 4.93
CA ASP A 328 11.88 0.91 5.87
C ASP A 328 12.19 2.26 5.20
N ASP A 329 13.02 2.24 4.13
CA ASP A 329 13.31 3.45 3.34
C ASP A 329 12.06 3.91 2.57
N MET A 330 11.24 2.99 2.03
CA MET A 330 9.94 3.35 1.43
C MET A 330 8.98 3.96 2.45
N LYS A 331 8.89 3.40 3.66
CA LYS A 331 8.09 3.96 4.76
C LYS A 331 8.61 5.32 5.17
N THR A 332 9.92 5.51 5.18
CA THR A 332 10.56 6.81 5.47
C THR A 332 10.21 7.87 4.41
N LEU A 333 10.20 7.51 3.12
CA LEU A 333 9.71 8.38 2.05
C LEU A 333 8.22 8.72 2.21
N GLN A 334 7.43 7.77 2.69
CA GLN A 334 6.00 7.97 2.97
C GLN A 334 5.79 8.98 4.11
N ALA A 335 6.52 8.83 5.22
CA ALA A 335 6.48 9.76 6.35
C ALA A 335 6.94 11.17 5.93
N HIS A 336 8.01 11.27 5.14
CA HIS A 336 8.48 12.55 4.56
C HIS A 336 7.41 13.19 3.68
N ALA A 337 6.79 12.45 2.75
CA ALA A 337 5.76 12.98 1.87
C ALA A 337 4.55 13.50 2.66
N LEU A 338 4.13 12.79 3.71
CA LEU A 338 3.04 13.23 4.58
C LEU A 338 3.42 14.50 5.35
N THR A 339 4.61 14.57 5.92
CA THR A 339 5.11 15.78 6.60
C THR A 339 5.14 16.98 5.64
N GLN A 340 5.63 16.79 4.41
CA GLN A 340 5.62 17.85 3.40
C GLN A 340 4.20 18.28 3.02
N ALA A 341 3.27 17.34 2.90
CA ALA A 341 1.86 17.65 2.63
C ALA A 341 1.23 18.53 3.73
N MET A 342 1.55 18.27 4.99
CA MET A 342 1.07 19.09 6.12
C MET A 342 1.66 20.50 6.12
N HIS A 343 2.77 20.72 5.42
CA HIS A 343 3.36 22.05 5.14
C HIS A 343 2.94 22.65 3.79
N GLY A 344 1.89 22.09 3.16
CA GLY A 344 1.33 22.58 1.88
C GLY A 344 2.01 22.01 0.63
N GLY A 345 2.85 20.99 0.77
CA GLY A 345 3.43 20.25 -0.37
C GLY A 345 2.40 19.33 -1.06
N ALA A 346 2.70 18.97 -2.31
CA ALA A 346 1.88 18.00 -3.05
C ALA A 346 2.20 16.55 -2.64
N TYR A 347 1.17 15.71 -2.62
CA TYR A 347 1.28 14.27 -2.36
C TYR A 347 0.31 13.47 -3.23
N ILE A 348 0.52 12.16 -3.36
CA ILE A 348 -0.17 11.32 -4.36
C ILE A 348 -0.92 10.13 -3.77
N CYS A 349 -0.93 9.97 -2.46
CA CYS A 349 -1.50 8.79 -1.81
C CYS A 349 -2.56 9.21 -0.78
N ASP A 350 -3.55 9.97 -1.24
CA ASP A 350 -4.66 10.45 -0.43
C ASP A 350 -5.80 9.41 -0.30
N PHE A 351 -6.85 9.78 0.39
CA PHE A 351 -8.05 8.94 0.52
C PHE A 351 -8.82 8.81 -0.80
N GLU A 352 -8.62 9.72 -1.77
CA GLU A 352 -9.15 9.54 -3.12
C GLU A 352 -8.52 8.32 -3.80
N MET A 353 -7.20 8.13 -3.66
CA MET A 353 -6.51 6.93 -4.12
C MET A 353 -7.03 5.70 -3.36
N GLY A 354 -7.22 5.81 -2.03
CA GLY A 354 -7.80 4.74 -1.21
C GLY A 354 -9.18 4.32 -1.71
N ALA A 355 -10.07 5.29 -1.95
CA ALA A 355 -11.43 5.03 -2.42
C ALA A 355 -11.45 4.40 -3.83
N LYS A 356 -10.58 4.83 -4.74
CA LYS A 356 -10.44 4.20 -6.08
C LYS A 356 -9.99 2.75 -5.97
N VAL A 357 -8.99 2.45 -5.15
CA VAL A 357 -8.48 1.08 -4.97
C VAL A 357 -9.56 0.18 -4.35
N ASP A 358 -10.22 0.63 -3.29
CA ASP A 358 -11.29 -0.14 -2.64
C ASP A 358 -12.52 -0.30 -3.55
N GLY A 359 -12.79 0.68 -4.43
CA GLY A 359 -13.78 0.58 -5.50
C GLY A 359 -13.48 -0.57 -6.46
N ILE A 360 -12.22 -0.66 -6.93
CA ILE A 360 -11.78 -1.74 -7.82
C ILE A 360 -11.85 -3.09 -7.10
N ILE A 361 -11.41 -3.19 -5.83
CA ILE A 361 -11.53 -4.41 -5.02
C ILE A 361 -12.98 -4.86 -4.97
N ASN A 362 -13.91 -3.94 -4.69
CA ASN A 362 -15.34 -4.25 -4.64
C ASN A 362 -15.88 -4.72 -6.00
N ALA A 363 -15.46 -4.11 -7.11
CA ALA A 363 -15.83 -4.55 -8.46
C ALA A 363 -15.30 -5.96 -8.77
N VAL A 364 -14.05 -6.28 -8.39
CA VAL A 364 -13.49 -7.63 -8.55
C VAL A 364 -14.27 -8.65 -7.74
N LEU A 365 -14.61 -8.36 -6.48
CA LEU A 365 -15.42 -9.27 -5.63
C LEU A 365 -16.83 -9.47 -6.20
N LYS A 366 -17.47 -8.43 -6.73
CA LYS A 366 -18.76 -8.54 -7.44
C LYS A 366 -18.64 -9.43 -8.67
N SER A 367 -17.58 -9.22 -9.45
CA SER A 367 -17.31 -10.02 -10.66
C SER A 367 -17.10 -11.51 -10.34
N VAL A 368 -16.41 -11.83 -9.24
CA VAL A 368 -16.27 -13.22 -8.78
C VAL A 368 -17.63 -13.86 -8.48
N GLN A 369 -18.56 -13.09 -7.91
CA GLN A 369 -19.90 -13.56 -7.57
C GLN A 369 -20.82 -13.68 -8.81
N SER A 370 -20.77 -12.70 -9.70
CA SER A 370 -21.64 -12.63 -10.90
C SER A 370 -21.13 -13.49 -12.05
N GLY A 371 -19.82 -13.77 -12.11
CA GLY A 371 -19.15 -14.41 -13.26
C GLY A 371 -19.11 -13.52 -14.51
N THR A 372 -19.31 -12.21 -14.37
CA THR A 372 -19.37 -11.24 -15.47
C THR A 372 -18.39 -10.07 -15.27
N TRP A 373 -18.17 -9.30 -16.35
CA TRP A 373 -17.44 -8.04 -16.25
C TRP A 373 -18.21 -7.04 -15.38
N GLU A 374 -17.50 -6.42 -14.44
CA GLU A 374 -18.05 -5.38 -13.57
C GLU A 374 -17.31 -4.05 -13.80
N LYS A 375 -18.03 -2.95 -13.69
CA LYS A 375 -17.45 -1.60 -13.77
C LYS A 375 -16.73 -1.23 -12.49
N CYS A 376 -15.61 -0.53 -12.64
CA CYS A 376 -14.83 0.02 -11.52
C CYS A 376 -15.39 1.37 -11.05
#